data_cc48b673d84944cac1e7bf95e01bacbf
#
_entry.id   cc48b673d84944cac1e7bf95e01bacbf
#
_cell.length_a   1.000
_cell.length_b   1.000
_cell.length_c   1.000
_cell.angle_alpha   90.00
_cell.angle_beta   90.00
_cell.angle_gamma   90.00
#
_symmetry.space_group_name_H-M   'P 1'
#
loop_
_entity.id
_entity.type
_entity.pdbx_description
1 polymer ?
#
loop_
_entity_poly.entity_id
_entity_poly.type
_entity_poly.pdbx_seq_one_letter_code
_entity_poly.pdbx_strand_id
1 'polypeptide(L)'
;MTQRTGQNHQAVRDRRGQVGFSQRVRLEWFEQTTNLILAGNDKSEVNDALQELLKDKVSVGGQAERGNREKIITILLKAWVTVPSELKPLRDDGLDLLKCVPLSDHLAIHWGMVTAVYPFWSEVAIQVGRLLRLQGSAAAAHVQRRVREQYGERETVSRAARRVLRSFLDWGVLQESGSKGIYTSGTTLSVEDPRLIAWLTEAALHARANGSAPLRELLDSPSFFPFRIKPIQAESIRDASPRLDILRHRPG
;
A
#
# COMPACT_ATOMS: atom_id res chain seq x y z
N MET A 1 -31.52 -4.00 2.23
CA MET A 1 -30.17 -3.91 1.63
C MET A 1 -29.19 -2.98 2.36
N THR A 2 -29.57 -2.37 3.46
CA THR A 2 -28.83 -1.31 4.20
C THR A 2 -27.79 -1.83 5.22
N GLN A 3 -27.82 -3.13 5.59
CA GLN A 3 -26.92 -3.67 6.62
C GLN A 3 -25.50 -4.01 6.13
N ARG A 4 -25.31 -4.36 4.86
CA ARG A 4 -23.98 -4.70 4.32
C ARG A 4 -23.05 -3.48 4.17
N THR A 5 -23.59 -2.31 3.88
CA THR A 5 -22.82 -1.06 3.75
C THR A 5 -22.26 -0.59 5.10
N GLY A 6 -23.03 -0.73 6.17
CA GLY A 6 -22.61 -0.31 7.52
C GLY A 6 -21.45 -1.14 8.08
N GLN A 7 -21.43 -2.45 7.85
CA GLN A 7 -20.36 -3.33 8.33
C GLN A 7 -19.02 -3.07 7.61
N ASN A 8 -19.04 -2.78 6.30
CA ASN A 8 -17.84 -2.44 5.55
C ASN A 8 -17.22 -1.12 6.02
N HIS A 9 -18.03 -0.10 6.31
CA HIS A 9 -17.53 1.18 6.82
C HIS A 9 -16.89 1.06 8.21
N GLN A 10 -17.44 0.21 9.10
CA GLN A 10 -16.87 -0.03 10.42
C GLN A 10 -15.53 -0.76 10.31
N ALA A 11 -15.43 -1.81 9.49
CA ALA A 11 -14.20 -2.56 9.27
C ALA A 11 -13.06 -1.69 8.69
N VAL A 12 -13.38 -0.75 7.80
CA VAL A 12 -12.40 0.22 7.28
C VAL A 12 -11.96 1.21 8.36
N ARG A 13 -12.89 1.71 9.19
CA ARG A 13 -12.57 2.60 10.32
C ARG A 13 -11.67 1.92 11.34
N ASP A 14 -11.93 0.65 11.66
CA ASP A 14 -11.13 -0.11 12.61
C ASP A 14 -9.70 -0.34 12.12
N ARG A 15 -9.50 -0.57 10.81
CA ARG A 15 -8.16 -0.68 10.21
C ARG A 15 -7.38 0.63 10.24
N ARG A 16 -8.03 1.78 10.09
CA ARG A 16 -7.39 3.10 10.09
C ARG A 16 -6.82 3.50 11.45
N GLY A 17 -7.34 2.98 12.54
CA GLY A 17 -6.77 3.19 13.89
C GLY A 17 -5.53 2.33 14.17
N GLN A 18 -5.23 1.36 13.31
CA GLN A 18 -4.15 0.39 13.52
C GLN A 18 -2.91 0.76 12.73
N VAL A 19 -1.75 0.71 13.39
CA VAL A 19 -0.46 0.88 12.72
C VAL A 19 -0.19 -0.25 11.72
N GLY A 20 -0.50 -1.50 12.06
CA GLY A 20 -0.47 -2.69 11.21
C GLY A 20 0.85 -2.97 10.47
N PHE A 21 1.33 -2.02 9.67
CA PHE A 21 2.60 -2.11 8.93
C PHE A 21 3.76 -1.63 9.81
N SER A 22 4.32 -2.53 10.61
CA SER A 22 5.26 -2.18 11.67
C SER A 22 6.70 -2.63 11.44
N GLN A 23 7.04 -3.08 10.24
CA GLN A 23 8.37 -3.54 9.86
C GLN A 23 8.85 -2.92 8.55
N ARG A 24 10.17 -2.94 8.32
CA ARG A 24 10.77 -2.68 7.03
C ARG A 24 10.57 -3.93 6.17
N VAL A 25 9.88 -3.78 5.04
CA VAL A 25 9.58 -4.88 4.12
C VAL A 25 10.08 -4.52 2.73
N ARG A 26 10.83 -5.42 2.09
CA ARG A 26 11.38 -5.22 0.76
C ARG A 26 10.37 -5.62 -0.31
N LEU A 27 10.42 -4.96 -1.47
CA LEU A 27 9.57 -5.27 -2.63
C LEU A 27 9.75 -6.72 -3.09
N GLU A 28 10.98 -7.19 -3.15
CA GLU A 28 11.32 -8.57 -3.55
C GLU A 28 10.59 -9.63 -2.73
N TRP A 29 10.26 -9.35 -1.47
CA TRP A 29 9.55 -10.30 -0.61
C TRP A 29 8.05 -10.35 -0.94
N PHE A 30 7.47 -9.25 -1.39
CA PHE A 30 6.11 -9.23 -1.94
C PHE A 30 6.05 -10.00 -3.26
N GLU A 31 7.03 -9.79 -4.15
CA GLU A 31 7.16 -10.56 -5.40
C GLU A 31 7.25 -12.07 -5.13
N GLN A 32 8.12 -12.50 -4.22
CA GLN A 32 8.23 -13.92 -3.85
C GLN A 32 6.92 -14.46 -3.28
N THR A 33 6.22 -13.67 -2.44
CA THR A 33 4.92 -14.07 -1.88
C THR A 33 3.90 -14.32 -2.97
N THR A 34 3.76 -13.40 -3.93
CA THR A 34 2.80 -13.56 -5.02
C THR A 34 3.20 -14.65 -6.00
N ASN A 35 4.48 -14.83 -6.28
CA ASN A 35 4.96 -15.94 -7.10
C ASN A 35 4.61 -17.32 -6.49
N LEU A 36 4.75 -17.46 -5.17
CA LEU A 36 4.33 -18.69 -4.47
C LEU A 36 2.82 -18.93 -4.60
N ILE A 37 2.00 -17.88 -4.43
CA ILE A 37 0.55 -17.99 -4.59
C ILE A 37 0.19 -18.38 -6.03
N LEU A 38 0.80 -17.73 -7.02
CA LEU A 38 0.56 -18.00 -8.44
C LEU A 38 1.04 -19.39 -8.88
N ALA A 39 2.01 -19.98 -8.17
CA ALA A 39 2.42 -21.36 -8.34
C ALA A 39 1.45 -22.38 -7.71
N GLY A 40 0.39 -21.92 -7.04
CA GLY A 40 -0.64 -22.78 -6.46
C GLY A 40 -0.37 -23.20 -5.01
N ASN A 41 0.65 -22.65 -4.34
CA ASN A 41 0.93 -22.96 -2.95
C ASN A 41 -0.18 -22.47 -2.03
N ASP A 42 -0.51 -23.27 -1.04
CA ASP A 42 -1.45 -22.89 0.00
C ASP A 42 -0.82 -21.95 1.06
N LYS A 43 -1.63 -21.49 2.02
CA LYS A 43 -1.18 -20.56 3.06
C LYS A 43 -0.02 -21.14 3.89
N SER A 44 -0.02 -22.42 4.21
CA SER A 44 1.01 -23.06 5.02
C SER A 44 2.31 -23.14 4.24
N GLU A 45 2.25 -23.58 2.99
CA GLU A 45 3.38 -23.67 2.07
C GLU A 45 4.02 -22.31 1.82
N VAL A 46 3.20 -21.26 1.59
CA VAL A 46 3.69 -19.88 1.46
C VAL A 46 4.38 -19.41 2.74
N ASN A 47 3.78 -19.68 3.90
CA ASN A 47 4.39 -19.31 5.18
C ASN A 47 5.76 -19.97 5.37
N ASP A 48 5.86 -21.28 5.13
CA ASP A 48 7.08 -22.06 5.35
C ASP A 48 8.18 -21.63 4.38
N ALA A 49 7.82 -21.39 3.11
CA ALA A 49 8.75 -20.84 2.12
C ALA A 49 9.27 -19.44 2.52
N LEU A 50 8.41 -18.58 3.08
CA LEU A 50 8.81 -17.26 3.56
C LEU A 50 9.67 -17.36 4.83
N GLN A 51 9.44 -18.33 5.72
CA GLN A 51 10.30 -18.58 6.87
C GLN A 51 11.72 -18.93 6.43
N GLU A 52 11.87 -19.80 5.44
CA GLU A 52 13.18 -20.18 4.90
C GLU A 52 13.84 -19.02 4.13
N LEU A 53 13.08 -18.32 3.27
CA LEU A 53 13.57 -17.16 2.52
C LEU A 53 14.17 -16.07 3.42
N LEU A 54 13.56 -15.83 4.58
CA LEU A 54 13.92 -14.74 5.48
C LEU A 54 14.87 -15.17 6.61
N LYS A 55 15.23 -16.45 6.69
CA LYS A 55 16.02 -17.03 7.78
C LYS A 55 17.33 -16.29 8.05
N ASP A 56 18.09 -16.02 6.98
CA ASP A 56 19.37 -15.35 7.06
C ASP A 56 19.32 -13.84 6.71
N LYS A 57 18.16 -13.36 6.26
CA LYS A 57 17.97 -11.96 5.85
C LYS A 57 17.43 -11.05 6.95
N VAL A 58 16.81 -11.64 7.97
CA VAL A 58 16.18 -10.92 9.07
C VAL A 58 16.53 -11.58 10.39
N SER A 59 17.15 -10.81 11.29
CA SER A 59 17.43 -11.28 12.66
C SER A 59 16.12 -11.66 13.38
N VAL A 60 16.16 -12.75 14.13
CA VAL A 60 15.01 -13.23 14.91
C VAL A 60 14.58 -12.16 15.93
N GLY A 61 15.46 -11.22 16.28
CA GLY A 61 15.20 -10.12 17.24
C GLY A 61 14.92 -10.66 18.64
N GLY A 62 15.60 -10.13 19.63
CA GLY A 62 15.58 -10.44 21.07
C GLY A 62 14.44 -11.30 21.66
N GLN A 63 14.23 -11.22 22.95
CA GLN A 63 13.27 -12.01 23.76
C GLN A 63 11.77 -11.73 23.49
N ALA A 64 11.41 -11.03 22.39
CA ALA A 64 10.01 -10.77 22.07
C ALA A 64 9.33 -12.05 21.59
N GLU A 65 8.13 -12.32 22.07
CA GLU A 65 7.26 -13.46 21.74
C GLU A 65 7.04 -13.66 20.23
N ARG A 66 7.11 -12.59 19.46
CA ARG A 66 7.15 -12.59 17.99
C ARG A 66 8.38 -11.85 17.49
N GLY A 67 9.26 -12.58 16.82
CA GLY A 67 10.47 -12.03 16.18
C GLY A 67 10.17 -11.07 15.03
N ASN A 68 11.19 -10.36 14.57
CA ASN A 68 11.04 -9.43 13.44
C ASN A 68 10.64 -10.17 12.15
N ARG A 69 11.15 -11.38 11.93
CA ARG A 69 10.84 -12.23 10.78
C ARG A 69 9.34 -12.57 10.73
N GLU A 70 8.76 -13.03 11.84
CA GLU A 70 7.33 -13.37 11.92
C GLU A 70 6.42 -12.16 11.66
N LYS A 71 6.83 -10.97 12.13
CA LYS A 71 6.08 -9.74 11.85
C LYS A 71 6.10 -9.38 10.37
N ILE A 72 7.24 -9.56 9.69
CA ILE A 72 7.36 -9.36 8.25
C ILE A 72 6.48 -10.35 7.50
N ILE A 73 6.57 -11.64 7.83
CA ILE A 73 5.74 -12.69 7.21
C ILE A 73 4.26 -12.39 7.42
N THR A 74 3.85 -11.97 8.62
CA THR A 74 2.48 -11.56 8.89
C THR A 74 2.03 -10.41 7.97
N ILE A 75 2.92 -9.44 7.70
CA ILE A 75 2.61 -8.33 6.77
C ILE A 75 2.42 -8.85 5.35
N LEU A 76 3.31 -9.71 4.87
CA LEU A 76 3.26 -10.29 3.53
C LEU A 76 1.99 -11.15 3.34
N LEU A 77 1.73 -12.05 4.29
CA LEU A 77 0.55 -12.91 4.26
C LEU A 77 -0.75 -12.11 4.33
N LYS A 78 -0.83 -11.08 5.18
CA LYS A 78 -2.03 -10.25 5.28
C LYS A 78 -2.27 -9.45 4.02
N ALA A 79 -1.22 -9.05 3.30
CA ALA A 79 -1.36 -8.31 2.06
C ALA A 79 -1.88 -9.19 0.90
N TRP A 80 -1.47 -10.47 0.81
CA TRP A 80 -1.74 -11.26 -0.38
C TRP A 80 -2.44 -12.60 -0.13
N VAL A 81 -2.35 -13.18 1.07
CA VAL A 81 -2.91 -14.50 1.37
C VAL A 81 -4.16 -14.40 2.24
N THR A 82 -4.04 -13.73 3.40
CA THR A 82 -5.10 -13.62 4.40
C THR A 82 -5.72 -12.23 4.43
N VAL A 83 -6.02 -11.70 3.25
CA VAL A 83 -6.63 -10.37 3.13
C VAL A 83 -8.01 -10.30 3.79
N PRO A 84 -8.42 -9.13 4.29
CA PRO A 84 -9.81 -8.91 4.70
C PRO A 84 -10.80 -9.33 3.63
N SER A 85 -11.94 -9.89 4.03
CA SER A 85 -12.92 -10.47 3.09
C SER A 85 -13.37 -9.50 2.01
N GLU A 86 -13.52 -8.23 2.35
CA GLU A 86 -13.93 -7.15 1.45
C GLU A 86 -12.85 -6.78 0.41
N LEU A 87 -11.59 -7.17 0.65
CA LEU A 87 -10.47 -6.93 -0.27
C LEU A 87 -10.12 -8.15 -1.14
N LYS A 88 -10.80 -9.29 -0.94
CA LYS A 88 -10.52 -10.49 -1.75
C LYS A 88 -10.67 -10.25 -3.26
N PRO A 89 -11.76 -9.60 -3.75
CA PRO A 89 -11.88 -9.34 -5.19
C PRO A 89 -10.75 -8.45 -5.73
N LEU A 90 -10.36 -7.42 -4.97
CA LEU A 90 -9.22 -6.57 -5.34
C LEU A 90 -7.92 -7.37 -5.40
N ARG A 91 -7.68 -8.26 -4.42
CA ARG A 91 -6.52 -9.15 -4.37
C ARG A 91 -6.48 -10.09 -5.57
N ASP A 92 -7.61 -10.70 -5.91
CA ASP A 92 -7.70 -11.67 -7.00
C ASP A 92 -7.39 -10.99 -8.35
N ASP A 93 -7.97 -9.83 -8.61
CA ASP A 93 -7.63 -9.04 -9.81
C ASP A 93 -6.16 -8.57 -9.81
N GLY A 94 -5.61 -8.22 -8.63
CA GLY A 94 -4.20 -7.88 -8.50
C GLY A 94 -3.26 -9.03 -8.87
N LEU A 95 -3.61 -10.27 -8.48
CA LEU A 95 -2.87 -11.48 -8.88
C LEU A 95 -2.98 -11.74 -10.38
N ASP A 96 -4.15 -11.47 -10.98
CA ASP A 96 -4.33 -11.60 -12.43
C ASP A 96 -3.57 -10.52 -13.20
N LEU A 97 -3.52 -9.29 -12.70
CA LEU A 97 -2.70 -8.23 -13.28
C LEU A 97 -1.21 -8.59 -13.25
N LEU A 98 -0.69 -9.16 -12.16
CA LEU A 98 0.72 -9.60 -12.05
C LEU A 98 1.11 -10.62 -13.14
N LYS A 99 0.16 -11.40 -13.67
CA LYS A 99 0.41 -12.35 -14.78
C LYS A 99 0.51 -11.67 -16.13
N CYS A 100 -0.09 -10.47 -16.28
CA CYS A 100 -0.34 -9.86 -17.57
C CYS A 100 0.45 -8.58 -17.83
N VAL A 101 0.85 -7.85 -16.79
CA VAL A 101 1.57 -6.59 -16.93
C VAL A 101 3.10 -6.82 -16.94
N PRO A 102 3.88 -5.88 -17.49
CA PRO A 102 5.33 -5.92 -17.40
C PRO A 102 5.82 -5.89 -15.94
N LEU A 103 6.96 -6.52 -15.67
CA LEU A 103 7.58 -6.54 -14.34
C LEU A 103 7.82 -5.13 -13.77
N SER A 104 8.05 -4.13 -14.62
CA SER A 104 8.15 -2.72 -14.23
C SER A 104 6.92 -2.20 -13.50
N ASP A 105 5.75 -2.74 -13.79
CA ASP A 105 4.46 -2.29 -13.24
C ASP A 105 4.08 -3.03 -11.95
N HIS A 106 4.78 -4.11 -11.60
CA HIS A 106 4.53 -4.89 -10.39
C HIS A 106 4.63 -4.05 -9.12
N LEU A 107 5.55 -3.07 -9.09
CA LEU A 107 5.65 -2.13 -7.97
C LEU A 107 4.32 -1.42 -7.72
N ALA A 108 3.62 -0.99 -8.77
CA ALA A 108 2.32 -0.32 -8.63
C ALA A 108 1.25 -1.25 -8.05
N ILE A 109 1.27 -2.53 -8.43
CA ILE A 109 0.33 -3.53 -7.91
C ILE A 109 0.61 -3.82 -6.43
N HIS A 110 1.86 -4.06 -6.04
CA HIS A 110 2.20 -4.25 -4.63
C HIS A 110 1.89 -3.00 -3.80
N TRP A 111 2.17 -1.81 -4.33
CA TRP A 111 1.85 -0.53 -3.70
C TRP A 111 0.36 -0.37 -3.44
N GLY A 112 -0.47 -0.60 -4.45
CA GLY A 112 -1.91 -0.52 -4.34
C GLY A 112 -2.47 -1.52 -3.32
N MET A 113 -2.02 -2.77 -3.35
CA MET A 113 -2.49 -3.78 -2.41
C MET A 113 -2.12 -3.43 -0.97
N VAL A 114 -0.87 -2.99 -0.73
CA VAL A 114 -0.45 -2.53 0.60
C VAL A 114 -1.24 -1.30 1.03
N THR A 115 -1.52 -0.37 0.12
CA THR A 115 -2.36 0.81 0.38
C THR A 115 -3.76 0.41 0.85
N ALA A 116 -4.41 -0.55 0.19
CA ALA A 116 -5.74 -1.01 0.54
C ALA A 116 -5.78 -1.76 1.88
N VAL A 117 -4.77 -2.60 2.15
CA VAL A 117 -4.71 -3.44 3.37
C VAL A 117 -4.23 -2.66 4.59
N TYR A 118 -3.32 -1.71 4.40
CA TYR A 118 -2.64 -0.97 5.46
C TYR A 118 -2.84 0.54 5.32
N PRO A 119 -3.94 1.12 5.82
CA PRO A 119 -4.17 2.57 5.78
C PRO A 119 -3.03 3.39 6.40
N PHE A 120 -2.30 2.83 7.37
CA PHE A 120 -1.11 3.46 7.94
C PHE A 120 0.00 3.68 6.91
N TRP A 121 0.25 2.70 6.02
CA TRP A 121 1.18 2.85 4.89
C TRP A 121 0.75 3.99 3.98
N SER A 122 -0.53 4.02 3.61
CA SER A 122 -1.10 5.08 2.78
C SER A 122 -0.93 6.45 3.41
N GLU A 123 -1.13 6.58 4.72
CA GLU A 123 -0.95 7.85 5.42
C GLU A 123 0.50 8.32 5.39
N VAL A 124 1.47 7.43 5.66
CA VAL A 124 2.90 7.79 5.53
C VAL A 124 3.20 8.24 4.10
N ALA A 125 2.67 7.54 3.10
CA ALA A 125 2.84 7.90 1.68
C ALA A 125 2.22 9.26 1.35
N ILE A 126 1.04 9.59 1.89
CA ILE A 126 0.40 10.90 1.74
C ILE A 126 1.30 12.00 2.29
N GLN A 127 1.84 11.83 3.49
CA GLN A 127 2.70 12.85 4.10
C GLN A 127 4.00 13.05 3.32
N VAL A 128 4.61 11.97 2.84
CA VAL A 128 5.78 12.02 1.95
C VAL A 128 5.43 12.76 0.65
N GLY A 129 4.38 12.33 -0.04
CA GLY A 129 3.99 12.92 -1.33
C GLY A 129 3.63 14.40 -1.23
N ARG A 130 2.98 14.84 -0.15
CA ARG A 130 2.72 16.26 0.12
C ARG A 130 4.01 17.06 0.25
N LEU A 131 4.98 16.56 1.03
CA LEU A 131 6.25 17.24 1.22
C LEU A 131 7.07 17.29 -0.06
N LEU A 132 7.12 16.20 -0.83
CA LEU A 132 7.80 16.15 -2.13
C LEU A 132 7.20 17.14 -3.13
N ARG A 133 5.87 17.23 -3.19
CA ARG A 133 5.18 18.20 -4.06
C ARG A 133 5.43 19.65 -3.65
N LEU A 134 5.52 19.91 -2.35
CA LEU A 134 5.61 21.28 -1.83
C LEU A 134 7.03 21.84 -1.89
N GLN A 135 8.04 21.04 -1.62
CA GLN A 135 9.42 21.49 -1.44
C GLN A 135 10.49 20.56 -2.05
N GLY A 136 10.09 19.57 -2.85
CA GLY A 136 11.01 18.65 -3.52
C GLY A 136 11.69 17.61 -2.60
N SER A 137 11.46 17.71 -1.28
CA SER A 137 12.10 16.81 -0.31
C SER A 137 11.17 16.50 0.87
N ALA A 138 11.40 15.37 1.52
CA ALA A 138 10.64 14.92 2.69
C ALA A 138 11.59 14.61 3.86
N ALA A 139 11.53 15.43 4.91
CA ALA A 139 12.25 15.17 6.14
C ALA A 139 11.53 14.10 6.97
N ALA A 140 12.23 13.02 7.34
CA ALA A 140 11.68 11.93 8.15
C ALA A 140 11.03 12.42 9.44
N ALA A 141 11.62 13.41 10.11
CA ALA A 141 11.07 13.99 11.33
C ALA A 141 9.71 14.66 11.10
N HIS A 142 9.53 15.36 9.97
CA HIS A 142 8.25 16.00 9.61
C HIS A 142 7.18 14.94 9.30
N VAL A 143 7.53 13.91 8.54
CA VAL A 143 6.60 12.80 8.25
C VAL A 143 6.17 12.12 9.55
N GLN A 144 7.12 11.76 10.43
CA GLN A 144 6.82 11.14 11.72
C GLN A 144 5.92 12.00 12.60
N ARG A 145 6.18 13.31 12.69
CA ARG A 145 5.34 14.24 13.44
C ARG A 145 3.90 14.24 12.92
N ARG A 146 3.70 14.41 11.59
CA ARG A 146 2.37 14.41 10.97
C ARG A 146 1.60 13.11 11.18
N VAL A 147 2.30 12.00 11.10
CA VAL A 147 1.68 10.68 11.33
C VAL A 147 1.28 10.51 12.80
N ARG A 148 2.10 11.02 13.76
CA ARG A 148 1.74 11.00 15.18
C ARG A 148 0.53 11.86 15.51
N GLU A 149 0.39 13.03 14.89
CA GLU A 149 -0.78 13.89 15.03
C GLU A 149 -2.08 13.12 14.74
N GLN A 150 -2.04 12.14 13.82
CA GLN A 150 -3.20 11.35 13.38
C GLN A 150 -3.35 10.01 14.13
N TYR A 151 -2.25 9.32 14.43
CA TYR A 151 -2.25 7.98 15.04
C TYR A 151 -1.90 7.97 16.52
N GLY A 152 -1.65 9.13 17.12
CA GLY A 152 -1.29 9.32 18.53
C GLY A 152 0.21 9.41 18.79
N GLU A 153 0.55 10.12 19.86
CA GLU A 153 1.91 10.49 20.26
C GLU A 153 2.70 9.32 20.91
N ARG A 154 2.62 8.13 20.32
CA ARG A 154 3.31 6.94 20.81
C ARG A 154 4.60 6.69 20.03
N GLU A 155 5.66 6.31 20.73
CA GLU A 155 6.95 5.95 20.12
C GLU A 155 6.80 4.80 19.09
N THR A 156 5.86 3.90 19.31
CA THR A 156 5.54 2.81 18.38
C THR A 156 5.08 3.33 17.01
N VAL A 157 4.34 4.44 16.97
CA VAL A 157 3.89 5.10 15.73
C VAL A 157 5.09 5.69 14.99
N SER A 158 5.95 6.46 15.69
CA SER A 158 7.18 7.02 15.10
C SER A 158 8.09 5.94 14.52
N ARG A 159 8.26 4.85 15.26
CA ARG A 159 9.09 3.72 14.86
C ARG A 159 8.52 3.02 13.61
N ALA A 160 7.22 2.82 13.56
CA ALA A 160 6.56 2.24 12.40
C ALA A 160 6.67 3.15 11.17
N ALA A 161 6.42 4.46 11.30
CA ALA A 161 6.58 5.42 10.22
C ALA A 161 8.01 5.41 9.66
N ARG A 162 9.02 5.34 10.52
CA ARG A 162 10.43 5.20 10.11
C ARG A 162 10.69 3.92 9.32
N ARG A 163 10.06 2.81 9.70
CA ARG A 163 10.19 1.53 8.99
C ARG A 163 9.51 1.55 7.63
N VAL A 164 8.36 2.22 7.50
CA VAL A 164 7.71 2.46 6.19
C VAL A 164 8.61 3.31 5.30
N LEU A 165 9.20 4.40 5.81
CA LEU A 165 10.15 5.22 5.05
C LEU A 165 11.37 4.42 4.57
N ARG A 166 11.87 3.49 5.40
CA ARG A 166 12.94 2.56 5.00
C ARG A 166 12.48 1.59 3.91
N SER A 167 11.22 1.14 3.94
CA SER A 167 10.66 0.35 2.83
C SER A 167 10.59 1.16 1.53
N PHE A 168 10.21 2.43 1.59
CA PHE A 168 10.19 3.30 0.40
C PHE A 168 11.58 3.48 -0.22
N LEU A 169 12.64 3.55 0.61
CA LEU A 169 14.03 3.55 0.13
C LEU A 169 14.40 2.22 -0.53
N ASP A 170 14.05 1.09 0.09
CA ASP A 170 14.32 -0.24 -0.46
C ASP A 170 13.56 -0.51 -1.77
N TRP A 171 12.36 0.07 -1.91
CA TRP A 171 11.58 0.00 -3.14
C TRP A 171 12.09 0.97 -4.22
N GLY A 172 13.10 1.77 -3.91
CA GLY A 172 13.69 2.73 -4.83
C GLY A 172 12.80 3.93 -5.16
N VAL A 173 11.65 4.09 -4.48
CA VAL A 173 10.73 5.22 -4.71
C VAL A 173 11.14 6.48 -3.96
N LEU A 174 12.01 6.35 -2.96
CA LEU A 174 12.75 7.43 -2.33
C LEU A 174 14.23 7.18 -2.44
N GLN A 175 15.01 8.25 -2.35
CA GLN A 175 16.46 8.20 -2.22
C GLN A 175 16.92 9.16 -1.12
N GLU A 176 18.06 8.87 -0.50
CA GLU A 176 18.65 9.77 0.47
C GLU A 176 19.17 11.02 -0.25
N SER A 177 18.84 12.19 0.29
CA SER A 177 19.53 13.42 -0.10
C SER A 177 20.91 13.46 0.55
N GLY A 178 21.76 14.42 0.21
CA GLY A 178 23.06 14.60 0.88
C GLY A 178 22.97 14.85 2.40
N SER A 179 21.76 15.00 2.96
CA SER A 179 21.52 15.27 4.39
C SER A 179 20.79 14.11 5.03
N LYS A 180 21.27 13.64 6.16
CA LYS A 180 20.72 12.51 6.94
C LYS A 180 19.25 12.72 7.29
N GLY A 181 18.41 11.76 6.95
CA GLY A 181 16.97 11.77 7.25
C GLY A 181 16.15 12.72 6.39
N ILE A 182 16.71 13.24 5.31
CA ILE A 182 16.01 13.98 4.26
C ILE A 182 16.01 13.12 2.99
N TYR A 183 14.84 12.94 2.41
CA TYR A 183 14.62 12.10 1.25
C TYR A 183 14.11 12.93 0.08
N THR A 184 14.50 12.54 -1.12
CA THR A 184 13.99 13.06 -2.39
C THR A 184 13.30 11.93 -3.15
N SER A 185 12.57 12.29 -4.22
CA SER A 185 11.98 11.28 -5.10
C SER A 185 13.07 10.41 -5.70
N GLY A 186 12.86 9.10 -5.62
CA GLY A 186 13.62 8.10 -6.34
C GLY A 186 13.02 7.83 -7.73
N THR A 187 12.88 6.57 -8.08
CA THR A 187 12.24 6.14 -9.33
C THR A 187 10.78 6.56 -9.35
N THR A 188 10.37 7.19 -10.44
CA THR A 188 8.98 7.50 -10.74
C THR A 188 8.54 6.68 -11.94
N LEU A 189 7.46 5.92 -11.81
CA LEU A 189 6.94 5.02 -12.83
C LEU A 189 5.72 5.63 -13.53
N SER A 190 5.64 5.52 -14.85
CA SER A 190 4.42 5.84 -15.61
C SER A 190 3.46 4.65 -15.54
N VAL A 191 2.21 4.92 -15.16
CA VAL A 191 1.13 3.93 -15.18
C VAL A 191 0.15 4.33 -16.28
N GLU A 192 0.07 3.49 -17.32
CA GLU A 192 -0.69 3.80 -18.54
C GLU A 192 -1.80 2.78 -18.84
N ASP A 193 -1.70 1.54 -18.36
CA ASP A 193 -2.75 0.51 -18.56
C ASP A 193 -4.03 0.93 -17.83
N PRO A 194 -5.16 1.10 -18.54
CA PRO A 194 -6.43 1.49 -17.93
C PRO A 194 -6.91 0.54 -16.85
N ARG A 195 -6.62 -0.75 -16.94
CA ARG A 195 -7.00 -1.76 -15.94
C ARG A 195 -6.21 -1.54 -14.65
N LEU A 196 -4.90 -1.29 -14.77
CA LEU A 196 -4.05 -1.00 -13.61
C LEU A 196 -4.44 0.33 -12.95
N ILE A 197 -4.79 1.37 -13.75
CA ILE A 197 -5.26 2.66 -13.22
C ILE A 197 -6.58 2.47 -12.47
N ALA A 198 -7.55 1.74 -13.03
CA ALA A 198 -8.82 1.46 -12.37
C ALA A 198 -8.62 0.66 -11.07
N TRP A 199 -7.77 -0.35 -11.09
CA TRP A 199 -7.42 -1.16 -9.93
C TRP A 199 -6.74 -0.34 -8.83
N LEU A 200 -5.78 0.54 -9.16
CA LEU A 200 -5.15 1.48 -8.21
C LEU A 200 -6.16 2.46 -7.62
N THR A 201 -7.12 2.94 -8.44
CA THR A 201 -8.20 3.82 -7.99
C THR A 201 -9.06 3.11 -6.94
N GLU A 202 -9.42 1.86 -7.18
CA GLU A 202 -10.16 1.02 -6.23
C GLU A 202 -9.35 0.79 -4.94
N ALA A 203 -8.07 0.46 -5.07
CA ALA A 203 -7.17 0.28 -3.93
C ALA A 203 -7.09 1.55 -3.04
N ALA A 204 -6.98 2.72 -3.66
CA ALA A 204 -6.99 4.01 -2.94
C ALA A 204 -8.34 4.28 -2.26
N LEU A 205 -9.44 3.88 -2.90
CA LEU A 205 -10.78 4.03 -2.32
C LEU A 205 -10.96 3.17 -1.07
N HIS A 206 -10.45 1.94 -1.08
CA HIS A 206 -10.46 1.04 0.08
C HIS A 206 -9.64 1.56 1.28
N ALA A 207 -8.65 2.41 1.05
CA ALA A 207 -7.90 3.06 2.11
C ALA A 207 -8.68 4.22 2.77
N ARG A 208 -9.78 4.69 2.16
CA ARG A 208 -10.61 5.80 2.65
C ARG A 208 -11.77 5.32 3.54
N ALA A 209 -12.12 6.12 4.55
CA ALA A 209 -13.19 5.77 5.50
C ALA A 209 -14.57 5.74 4.86
N ASN A 210 -14.82 6.60 3.86
CA ASN A 210 -16.16 6.86 3.34
C ASN A 210 -16.53 5.99 2.15
N GLY A 211 -15.60 5.17 1.60
CA GLY A 211 -15.85 4.35 0.42
C GLY A 211 -16.25 5.14 -0.82
N SER A 212 -16.12 6.47 -0.80
CA SER A 212 -16.38 7.35 -1.93
C SER A 212 -15.43 8.55 -1.92
N ALA A 213 -15.09 9.06 -3.09
CA ALA A 213 -14.27 10.26 -3.26
C ALA A 213 -14.38 10.79 -4.69
N PRO A 214 -14.10 12.07 -4.93
CA PRO A 214 -13.93 12.57 -6.28
C PRO A 214 -12.81 11.81 -7.01
N LEU A 215 -13.09 11.34 -8.23
CA LEU A 215 -12.14 10.55 -9.02
C LEU A 215 -10.79 11.26 -9.17
N ARG A 216 -10.82 12.57 -9.44
CA ARG A 216 -9.61 13.38 -9.55
C ARG A 216 -8.75 13.33 -8.29
N GLU A 217 -9.36 13.36 -7.10
CA GLU A 217 -8.61 13.29 -5.84
C GLU A 217 -7.98 11.92 -5.60
N LEU A 218 -8.58 10.85 -6.14
CA LEU A 218 -8.01 9.52 -6.08
C LEU A 218 -6.79 9.39 -6.99
N LEU A 219 -6.92 9.85 -8.24
CA LEU A 219 -5.85 9.78 -9.23
C LEU A 219 -4.67 10.73 -8.88
N ASP A 220 -4.98 11.93 -8.35
CA ASP A 220 -3.99 12.90 -7.89
C ASP A 220 -3.54 12.70 -6.42
N SER A 221 -3.87 11.56 -5.82
CA SER A 221 -3.55 11.34 -4.41
C SER A 221 -2.04 11.46 -4.15
N PRO A 222 -1.63 12.24 -3.14
CA PRO A 222 -0.22 12.28 -2.73
C PRO A 222 0.34 10.92 -2.35
N SER A 223 -0.51 9.95 -1.97
CA SER A 223 -0.07 8.58 -1.70
C SER A 223 0.50 7.87 -2.92
N PHE A 224 0.21 8.35 -4.11
CA PHE A 224 0.73 7.84 -5.38
C PHE A 224 1.95 8.62 -5.87
N PHE A 225 2.71 9.26 -4.99
CA PHE A 225 3.90 10.04 -5.35
C PHE A 225 4.93 9.28 -6.21
N PRO A 226 5.06 7.94 -6.15
CA PRO A 226 5.98 7.21 -7.03
C PRO A 226 5.44 7.05 -8.46
N PHE A 227 4.18 7.42 -8.73
CA PHE A 227 3.55 7.14 -10.01
C PHE A 227 3.13 8.41 -10.74
N ARG A 228 3.33 8.41 -12.06
CA ARG A 228 2.69 9.32 -13.00
C ARG A 228 1.55 8.56 -13.64
N ILE A 229 0.35 8.80 -13.15
CA ILE A 229 -0.85 8.15 -13.67
C ILE A 229 -1.29 8.92 -14.91
N LYS A 230 -1.40 8.20 -16.05
CA LYS A 230 -1.89 8.76 -17.29
C LYS A 230 -3.33 9.26 -17.12
N PRO A 231 -3.66 10.46 -17.61
CA PRO A 231 -5.04 10.93 -17.62
C PRO A 231 -5.96 9.90 -18.30
N ILE A 232 -7.06 9.58 -17.66
CA ILE A 232 -8.01 8.57 -18.10
C ILE A 232 -9.44 9.09 -18.00
N GLN A 233 -10.29 8.73 -18.94
CA GLN A 233 -11.71 9.05 -18.89
C GLN A 233 -12.44 8.20 -17.84
N ALA A 234 -13.46 8.78 -17.22
CA ALA A 234 -14.26 8.07 -16.21
C ALA A 234 -14.93 6.81 -16.76
N GLU A 235 -15.32 6.84 -18.03
CA GLU A 235 -15.90 5.72 -18.76
C GLU A 235 -14.91 4.54 -18.83
N SER A 236 -13.66 4.80 -19.17
CA SER A 236 -12.63 3.75 -19.24
C SER A 236 -12.34 3.10 -17.89
N ILE A 237 -12.43 3.84 -16.80
CA ILE A 237 -12.30 3.28 -15.44
C ILE A 237 -13.48 2.35 -15.12
N ARG A 238 -14.70 2.80 -15.42
CA ARG A 238 -15.92 2.00 -15.22
C ARG A 238 -15.91 0.71 -16.03
N ASP A 239 -15.45 0.78 -17.28
CA ASP A 239 -15.35 -0.39 -18.16
C ASP A 239 -14.28 -1.38 -17.67
N ALA A 240 -13.20 -0.86 -17.06
CA ALA A 240 -12.09 -1.66 -16.53
C ALA A 240 -12.38 -2.25 -15.12
N SER A 241 -13.25 -1.65 -14.32
CA SER A 241 -13.62 -2.15 -13.01
C SER A 241 -15.12 -2.04 -12.75
N PRO A 242 -15.87 -3.14 -12.85
CA PRO A 242 -17.31 -3.16 -12.62
C PRO A 242 -17.71 -2.94 -11.16
N ARG A 243 -16.75 -2.91 -10.23
CA ARG A 243 -16.98 -2.62 -8.81
C ARG A 243 -16.91 -1.13 -8.49
N LEU A 244 -16.36 -0.32 -9.41
CA LEU A 244 -16.31 1.13 -9.26
C LEU A 244 -17.59 1.77 -9.84
N ASP A 245 -18.43 2.29 -8.95
CA ASP A 245 -19.60 3.06 -9.35
C ASP A 245 -19.20 4.54 -9.50
N ILE A 246 -19.22 5.06 -10.72
CA ILE A 246 -18.82 6.42 -11.06
C ILE A 246 -20.04 7.26 -11.31
N LEU A 247 -20.36 8.13 -10.36
CA LEU A 247 -21.48 9.06 -10.43
C LEU A 247 -21.01 10.41 -10.99
N ARG A 248 -21.72 10.92 -11.98
CA ARG A 248 -21.54 12.30 -12.46
C ARG A 248 -22.29 13.25 -11.53
N HIS A 249 -21.57 14.13 -10.87
CA HIS A 249 -22.21 15.25 -10.17
C HIS A 249 -22.58 16.31 -11.20
N ARG A 250 -23.88 16.56 -11.41
CA ARG A 250 -24.33 17.73 -12.15
C ARG A 250 -24.19 18.92 -11.21
N PRO A 251 -23.41 19.97 -11.55
CA PRO A 251 -23.52 21.23 -10.83
C PRO A 251 -24.97 21.75 -10.99
N GLY A 252 -25.66 21.95 -9.87
CA GLY A 252 -26.97 22.60 -9.85
C GLY A 252 -26.85 24.07 -10.21
#